data_6e5c819a20fa543538beed7a65dc20c2
#
_entry.id   6e5c819a20fa543538beed7a65dc20c2
#
_cell.length_a   1.000
_cell.length_b   1.000
_cell.length_c   1.000
_cell.angle_alpha   90.00
_cell.angle_beta   90.00
_cell.angle_gamma   90.00
#
_symmetry.space_group_name_H-M   'P 1'
#
loop_
_entity.id
_entity.type
_entity.pdbx_description
1 polymer ?
#
loop_
_entity_poly.entity_id
_entity_poly.type
_entity_poly.pdbx_seq_one_letter_code
_entity_poly.pdbx_strand_id
1 'polypeptide(L)'
;SSFYATGSKWNDEGTYTIRAQYTPTQIAETTFEFFSQVIDESHAVFVVDIPNSGSFDVGYTIRGGEVKDVVMNQERYSLVVETIMTSNGNIILKLPRDSFDAQNDDTDTTFIILISKQNNAAGDFIQVEYEEIAVSSDYRTIRIPLEEGDKWVEVIGTYVIPEFGSVVIIILVVAVSSAIIVSKSKFSVRYN
;
A
#
# COMPACT_ATOMS: atom_id res chain seq x y z
N SER A 1 4.59 -13.50 -24.12
CA SER A 1 5.55 -12.57 -24.73
C SER A 1 5.08 -11.16 -24.44
N SER A 2 5.91 -10.39 -23.75
CA SER A 2 5.65 -8.98 -23.49
C SER A 2 6.29 -8.14 -24.58
N PHE A 3 5.62 -7.06 -25.00
CA PHE A 3 6.23 -6.06 -25.86
C PHE A 3 6.03 -4.69 -25.26
N TYR A 4 7.00 -3.79 -25.50
CA TYR A 4 6.93 -2.44 -25.03
C TYR A 4 6.68 -1.51 -26.23
N ALA A 5 5.66 -0.66 -26.13
CA ALA A 5 5.38 0.37 -27.09
C ALA A 5 5.87 1.71 -26.51
N THR A 6 6.71 2.44 -27.26
CA THR A 6 7.23 3.75 -26.88
C THR A 6 6.91 4.77 -27.98
N GLY A 7 6.71 6.02 -27.60
CA GLY A 7 6.51 7.12 -28.54
C GLY A 7 5.41 8.09 -28.11
N SER A 8 5.39 9.25 -28.76
CA SER A 8 4.50 10.38 -28.44
C SER A 8 2.99 10.11 -28.63
N LYS A 9 2.63 8.97 -29.21
CA LYS A 9 1.22 8.57 -29.39
C LYS A 9 0.60 7.87 -28.18
N TRP A 10 1.39 7.59 -27.15
CA TRP A 10 0.98 6.92 -25.92
C TRP A 10 0.86 7.88 -24.73
N ASN A 11 0.56 9.15 -25.00
CA ASN A 11 0.52 10.18 -23.96
C ASN A 11 -0.87 10.31 -23.31
N ASP A 12 -1.90 9.89 -24.01
CA ASP A 12 -3.27 10.05 -23.51
C ASP A 12 -3.77 8.72 -22.96
N GLU A 13 -4.43 8.78 -21.81
CA GLU A 13 -5.11 7.62 -21.24
C GLU A 13 -6.34 7.26 -22.07
N GLY A 14 -6.60 5.98 -22.20
CA GLY A 14 -7.77 5.51 -22.93
C GLY A 14 -7.62 4.11 -23.51
N THR A 15 -8.65 3.70 -24.21
CA THR A 15 -8.68 2.42 -24.91
C THR A 15 -7.99 2.52 -26.26
N TYR A 16 -6.94 1.74 -26.45
CA TYR A 16 -6.20 1.64 -27.69
C TYR A 16 -6.52 0.33 -28.39
N THR A 17 -6.58 0.39 -29.73
CA THR A 17 -6.76 -0.79 -30.58
C THR A 17 -5.47 -1.08 -31.33
N ILE A 18 -4.90 -2.25 -31.11
CA ILE A 18 -3.83 -2.75 -31.98
C ILE A 18 -4.47 -3.51 -33.12
N ARG A 19 -4.14 -3.11 -34.35
CA ARG A 19 -4.58 -3.75 -35.57
C ARG A 19 -3.36 -4.33 -36.30
N ALA A 20 -3.28 -5.64 -36.40
CA ALA A 20 -2.28 -6.33 -37.18
C ALA A 20 -2.89 -6.83 -38.48
N GLN A 21 -2.30 -6.47 -39.62
CA GLN A 21 -2.73 -6.93 -40.94
C GLN A 21 -1.62 -7.78 -41.53
N TYR A 22 -1.92 -9.06 -41.76
CA TYR A 22 -1.01 -10.02 -42.33
C TYR A 22 -1.15 -10.09 -43.86
N THR A 23 -2.42 -10.06 -44.35
CA THR A 23 -2.75 -10.03 -45.79
C THR A 23 -3.85 -8.96 -45.98
N PRO A 24 -4.18 -8.57 -47.23
CA PRO A 24 -5.26 -7.62 -47.46
C PRO A 24 -6.60 -8.00 -46.86
N THR A 25 -6.79 -9.32 -46.57
CA THR A 25 -8.04 -9.86 -46.04
C THR A 25 -7.93 -10.47 -44.63
N GLN A 26 -6.72 -10.61 -44.08
CA GLN A 26 -6.50 -11.15 -42.74
C GLN A 26 -6.09 -10.04 -41.78
N ILE A 27 -7.01 -9.66 -40.93
CA ILE A 27 -6.84 -8.62 -39.93
C ILE A 27 -7.12 -9.26 -38.56
N ALA A 28 -6.24 -9.00 -37.61
CA ALA A 28 -6.46 -9.28 -36.20
C ALA A 28 -6.47 -7.96 -35.44
N GLU A 29 -7.44 -7.81 -34.56
CA GLU A 29 -7.58 -6.64 -33.69
C GLU A 29 -7.65 -7.07 -32.23
N THR A 30 -7.01 -6.32 -31.36
CA THR A 30 -7.15 -6.43 -29.91
C THR A 30 -7.16 -5.05 -29.30
N THR A 31 -7.89 -4.88 -28.22
CA THR A 31 -7.96 -3.64 -27.46
C THR A 31 -7.23 -3.81 -26.13
N PHE A 32 -6.61 -2.74 -25.64
CA PHE A 32 -6.10 -2.65 -24.29
C PHE A 32 -6.35 -1.23 -23.77
N GLU A 33 -6.44 -1.09 -22.47
CA GLU A 33 -6.52 0.20 -21.82
C GLU A 33 -5.10 0.66 -21.47
N PHE A 34 -4.77 1.88 -21.90
CA PHE A 34 -3.52 2.53 -21.53
C PHE A 34 -3.82 3.54 -20.43
N PHE A 35 -3.16 3.36 -19.30
CA PHE A 35 -3.15 4.33 -18.23
C PHE A 35 -1.75 4.93 -18.16
N SER A 36 -1.67 6.25 -18.20
CA SER A 36 -0.40 6.94 -17.99
C SER A 36 0.12 6.59 -16.60
N GLN A 37 1.29 6.01 -16.52
CA GLN A 37 2.01 5.82 -15.25
C GLN A 37 2.67 7.12 -14.77
N VAL A 38 2.15 8.27 -15.15
CA VAL A 38 2.52 9.49 -14.45
C VAL A 38 1.94 9.34 -13.05
N ILE A 39 2.74 8.77 -12.19
CA ILE A 39 2.58 8.91 -10.74
C ILE A 39 2.85 10.39 -10.52
N ASP A 40 1.83 11.22 -10.75
CA ASP A 40 1.86 12.60 -10.32
C ASP A 40 2.14 12.58 -8.82
N GLU A 41 3.11 13.35 -8.36
CA GLU A 41 3.50 13.43 -6.94
C GLU A 41 2.36 13.97 -6.04
N SER A 42 1.22 14.34 -6.61
CA SER A 42 0.00 14.73 -5.90
C SER A 42 -0.84 13.51 -5.50
N HIS A 43 -0.27 12.59 -4.74
CA HIS A 43 -1.05 11.56 -4.08
C HIS A 43 -1.81 12.19 -2.90
N ALA A 44 -3.11 11.92 -2.82
CA ALA A 44 -3.79 12.13 -1.56
C ALA A 44 -3.17 11.18 -0.52
N VAL A 45 -3.09 11.63 0.72
CA VAL A 45 -2.48 10.87 1.81
C VAL A 45 -3.55 10.63 2.87
N PHE A 46 -3.66 9.40 3.33
CA PHE A 46 -4.37 9.05 4.54
C PHE A 46 -3.38 8.79 5.66
N VAL A 47 -3.59 9.46 6.81
CA VAL A 47 -2.86 9.16 8.03
C VAL A 47 -3.59 8.01 8.72
N VAL A 48 -2.93 6.86 8.80
CA VAL A 48 -3.50 5.63 9.38
C VAL A 48 -2.99 5.48 10.80
N ASP A 49 -3.91 5.51 11.76
CA ASP A 49 -3.59 5.33 13.16
C ASP A 49 -3.42 3.84 13.50
N ILE A 50 -2.33 3.51 14.20
CA ILE A 50 -2.10 2.20 14.79
C ILE A 50 -2.41 2.32 16.29
N PRO A 51 -3.46 1.69 16.81
CA PRO A 51 -3.85 1.79 18.21
C PRO A 51 -2.68 1.53 19.16
N ASN A 52 -2.36 2.51 20.02
CA ASN A 52 -1.27 2.49 21.00
C ASN A 52 0.17 2.46 20.42
N SER A 53 0.34 2.73 19.12
CA SER A 53 1.64 2.52 18.46
C SER A 53 2.05 3.63 17.49
N GLY A 54 1.24 4.67 17.29
CA GLY A 54 1.54 5.78 16.40
C GLY A 54 0.70 5.79 15.13
N SER A 55 1.21 6.37 14.06
CA SER A 55 0.51 6.47 12.77
C SER A 55 1.52 6.41 11.63
N PHE A 56 1.05 6.10 10.44
CA PHE A 56 1.84 6.16 9.21
C PHE A 56 0.99 6.67 8.04
N ASP A 57 1.68 7.15 7.02
CA ASP A 57 1.05 7.75 5.85
C ASP A 57 0.88 6.73 4.73
N VAL A 58 -0.34 6.59 4.22
CA VAL A 58 -0.66 5.81 3.02
C VAL A 58 -1.00 6.76 1.89
N GLY A 59 -0.12 6.84 0.89
CA GLY A 59 -0.41 7.56 -0.34
C GLY A 59 -1.42 6.79 -1.19
N TYR A 60 -2.38 7.48 -1.80
CA TYR A 60 -3.34 6.83 -2.69
C TYR A 60 -3.76 7.69 -3.87
N THR A 61 -4.18 7.02 -4.93
CA THR A 61 -4.91 7.61 -6.05
C THR A 61 -6.06 6.68 -6.38
N ILE A 62 -7.26 7.21 -6.58
CA ILE A 62 -8.45 6.42 -6.94
C ILE A 62 -9.09 6.97 -8.20
N ARG A 63 -9.58 6.05 -9.06
CA ARG A 63 -10.37 6.35 -10.25
C ARG A 63 -11.69 5.62 -10.19
N GLY A 64 -12.74 6.27 -10.65
CA GLY A 64 -14.09 5.71 -10.65
C GLY A 64 -14.83 5.84 -9.33
N GLY A 65 -14.24 6.51 -8.33
CA GLY A 65 -14.83 6.66 -7.01
C GLY A 65 -14.03 7.58 -6.09
N GLU A 66 -14.27 7.45 -4.80
CA GLU A 66 -13.56 8.18 -3.74
C GLU A 66 -13.23 7.25 -2.56
N VAL A 67 -12.16 7.54 -1.83
CA VAL A 67 -11.81 6.91 -0.57
C VAL A 67 -12.50 7.67 0.56
N LYS A 68 -13.19 6.94 1.44
CA LYS A 68 -13.86 7.50 2.61
C LYS A 68 -13.02 7.40 3.86
N ASP A 69 -12.40 6.26 4.06
CA ASP A 69 -11.62 5.99 5.26
C ASP A 69 -10.55 4.93 4.99
N VAL A 70 -9.49 4.94 5.79
CA VAL A 70 -8.44 3.93 5.77
C VAL A 70 -8.07 3.60 7.21
N VAL A 71 -8.30 2.36 7.61
CA VAL A 71 -8.06 1.90 8.98
C VAL A 71 -7.17 0.67 9.01
N MET A 72 -6.38 0.55 10.08
CA MET A 72 -5.56 -0.62 10.32
C MET A 72 -6.29 -1.65 11.18
N ASN A 73 -6.32 -2.89 10.71
CA ASN A 73 -6.72 -4.04 11.51
C ASN A 73 -5.45 -4.81 11.96
N GLN A 74 -5.03 -4.58 13.20
CA GLN A 74 -3.81 -5.19 13.75
C GLN A 74 -3.91 -6.71 13.93
N GLU A 75 -5.10 -7.23 14.23
CA GLU A 75 -5.30 -8.68 14.45
C GLU A 75 -5.09 -9.47 13.15
N ARG A 76 -5.38 -8.86 12.02
CA ARG A 76 -5.25 -9.48 10.69
C ARG A 76 -4.05 -8.99 9.90
N TYR A 77 -3.25 -8.07 10.46
CA TYR A 77 -2.19 -7.39 9.73
C TYR A 77 -2.67 -6.80 8.41
N SER A 78 -3.84 -6.14 8.44
CA SER A 78 -4.48 -5.66 7.23
C SER A 78 -4.82 -4.19 7.27
N LEU A 79 -4.75 -3.56 6.09
CA LEU A 79 -5.23 -2.21 5.84
C LEU A 79 -6.61 -2.32 5.19
N VAL A 80 -7.62 -1.72 5.80
CA VAL A 80 -8.99 -1.72 5.31
C VAL A 80 -9.32 -0.34 4.77
N VAL A 81 -9.63 -0.27 3.49
CA VAL A 81 -9.99 0.96 2.77
C VAL A 81 -11.49 0.96 2.50
N GLU A 82 -12.21 1.97 3.00
CA GLU A 82 -13.60 2.20 2.63
C GLU A 82 -13.66 3.09 1.40
N THR A 83 -14.37 2.64 0.37
CA THR A 83 -14.53 3.35 -0.90
C THR A 83 -16.00 3.58 -1.25
N ILE A 84 -16.26 4.54 -2.12
CA ILE A 84 -17.52 4.67 -2.85
C ILE A 84 -17.20 4.64 -4.34
N MET A 85 -17.41 3.49 -4.97
CA MET A 85 -17.21 3.32 -6.40
C MET A 85 -18.49 3.61 -7.17
N THR A 86 -18.46 4.64 -8.01
CA THR A 86 -19.58 5.07 -8.88
C THR A 86 -19.46 4.56 -10.31
N SER A 87 -18.29 4.03 -10.66
CA SER A 87 -17.99 3.37 -11.93
C SER A 87 -16.82 2.42 -11.74
N ASN A 88 -16.58 1.55 -12.73
CA ASN A 88 -15.37 0.73 -12.76
C ASN A 88 -14.12 1.61 -12.80
N GLY A 89 -13.08 1.19 -12.09
CA GLY A 89 -11.83 1.94 -11.98
C GLY A 89 -10.75 1.16 -11.26
N ASN A 90 -9.94 1.85 -10.50
CA ASN A 90 -8.89 1.23 -9.68
C ASN A 90 -8.50 2.15 -8.53
N ILE A 91 -7.86 1.56 -7.51
CA ILE A 91 -7.11 2.29 -6.50
C ILE A 91 -5.64 1.93 -6.60
N ILE A 92 -4.79 2.94 -6.50
CA ILE A 92 -3.34 2.78 -6.35
C ILE A 92 -3.01 3.13 -4.91
N LEU A 93 -2.30 2.25 -4.22
CA LEU A 93 -1.84 2.45 -2.85
C LEU A 93 -0.32 2.45 -2.82
N LYS A 94 0.26 3.47 -2.18
CA LYS A 94 1.68 3.56 -1.88
C LYS A 94 1.88 3.21 -0.41
N LEU A 95 2.38 2.01 -0.16
CA LEU A 95 2.47 1.37 1.16
C LEU A 95 3.90 1.52 1.70
N PRO A 96 4.11 2.18 2.85
CA PRO A 96 5.44 2.32 3.45
C PRO A 96 5.89 0.97 4.05
N ARG A 97 7.05 0.49 3.61
CA ARG A 97 7.58 -0.84 3.98
C ARG A 97 8.01 -0.94 5.44
N ASP A 98 8.40 0.16 6.04
CA ASP A 98 8.76 0.24 7.45
C ASP A 98 7.56 0.12 8.39
N SER A 99 6.35 0.38 7.90
CA SER A 99 5.12 0.39 8.69
C SER A 99 4.16 -0.73 8.32
N PHE A 100 4.09 -1.09 7.03
CA PHE A 100 3.19 -2.12 6.52
C PHE A 100 3.77 -2.82 5.28
N ASP A 101 4.00 -4.12 5.36
CA ASP A 101 4.53 -4.89 4.22
C ASP A 101 4.07 -6.36 4.23
N ALA A 102 4.40 -7.08 3.16
CA ALA A 102 4.25 -8.52 3.03
C ALA A 102 5.63 -9.13 2.75
N GLN A 103 6.22 -9.77 3.76
CA GLN A 103 7.54 -10.40 3.70
C GLN A 103 7.54 -11.72 4.44
N ASN A 104 8.46 -12.62 4.04
CA ASN A 104 8.79 -13.83 4.75
C ASN A 104 10.32 -13.96 4.75
N ASP A 105 10.96 -13.95 5.94
CA ASP A 105 12.41 -14.02 6.11
C ASP A 105 13.17 -13.03 5.20
N ASP A 106 12.82 -11.74 5.28
CA ASP A 106 13.37 -10.63 4.47
C ASP A 106 13.15 -10.76 2.94
N THR A 107 12.30 -11.69 2.52
CA THR A 107 11.94 -11.86 1.12
C THR A 107 10.52 -11.34 0.87
N ASP A 108 10.36 -10.50 -0.14
CA ASP A 108 9.05 -9.98 -0.52
C ASP A 108 8.10 -11.12 -0.89
N THR A 109 6.91 -11.08 -0.33
CA THR A 109 5.79 -11.94 -0.67
C THR A 109 4.63 -11.12 -1.24
N THR A 110 3.61 -11.81 -1.75
CA THR A 110 2.42 -11.14 -2.29
C THR A 110 1.48 -10.73 -1.17
N PHE A 111 0.87 -9.54 -1.30
CA PHE A 111 -0.29 -9.18 -0.50
C PHE A 111 -1.49 -10.05 -0.87
N ILE A 112 -2.43 -10.23 0.05
CA ILE A 112 -3.74 -10.78 -0.27
C ILE A 112 -4.73 -9.62 -0.32
N ILE A 113 -5.42 -9.48 -1.43
CA ILE A 113 -6.40 -8.40 -1.63
C ILE A 113 -7.80 -9.01 -1.60
N LEU A 114 -8.63 -8.48 -0.73
CA LEU A 114 -10.02 -8.89 -0.57
C LEU A 114 -10.94 -7.70 -0.82
N ILE A 115 -12.02 -7.90 -1.59
CA ILE A 115 -13.01 -6.85 -1.90
C ILE A 115 -14.41 -7.31 -1.49
N SER A 116 -15.21 -6.36 -0.97
CA SER A 116 -16.62 -6.58 -0.67
C SER A 116 -17.48 -5.40 -1.09
N LYS A 117 -18.68 -5.69 -1.63
CA LYS A 117 -19.73 -4.72 -1.98
C LYS A 117 -20.76 -4.51 -0.86
N GLN A 118 -20.64 -5.22 0.25
CA GLN A 118 -21.62 -5.16 1.32
C GLN A 118 -21.52 -3.88 2.16
N ASN A 119 -22.59 -3.57 2.88
CA ASN A 119 -22.68 -2.33 3.67
C ASN A 119 -21.89 -2.35 4.97
N ASN A 120 -21.24 -3.46 5.31
CA ASN A 120 -20.38 -3.57 6.49
C ASN A 120 -19.08 -4.32 6.15
N ALA A 121 -18.01 -4.01 6.87
CA ALA A 121 -16.72 -4.63 6.69
C ALA A 121 -16.66 -6.13 7.12
N ALA A 122 -17.75 -6.69 7.62
CA ALA A 122 -17.89 -8.12 7.93
C ALA A 122 -18.61 -8.91 6.81
N GLY A 123 -18.80 -8.27 5.64
CA GLY A 123 -19.46 -8.88 4.48
C GLY A 123 -18.67 -9.99 3.81
N ASP A 124 -19.25 -10.59 2.79
CA ASP A 124 -18.57 -11.57 1.96
C ASP A 124 -17.46 -10.90 1.15
N PHE A 125 -16.22 -11.30 1.41
CA PHE A 125 -15.05 -10.84 0.72
C PHE A 125 -14.64 -11.82 -0.38
N ILE A 126 -14.26 -11.27 -1.53
CA ILE A 126 -13.74 -12.02 -2.67
C ILE A 126 -12.29 -11.62 -2.86
N GLN A 127 -11.40 -12.60 -2.99
CA GLN A 127 -10.01 -12.36 -3.33
C GLN A 127 -9.89 -11.93 -4.79
N VAL A 128 -9.12 -10.87 -5.02
CA VAL A 128 -8.82 -10.35 -6.34
C VAL A 128 -7.32 -10.25 -6.59
N GLU A 129 -6.94 -10.28 -7.85
CA GLU A 129 -5.56 -10.03 -8.27
C GLU A 129 -5.26 -8.53 -8.25
N TYR A 130 -4.00 -8.20 -8.02
CA TYR A 130 -3.49 -6.84 -8.09
C TYR A 130 -2.21 -6.77 -8.92
N GLU A 131 -1.84 -5.58 -9.33
CA GLU A 131 -0.59 -5.32 -10.03
C GLU A 131 0.37 -4.56 -9.11
N GLU A 132 1.60 -5.05 -8.96
CA GLU A 132 2.66 -4.33 -8.29
C GLU A 132 3.36 -3.44 -9.30
N ILE A 133 3.11 -2.11 -9.22
CA ILE A 133 3.58 -1.16 -10.23
C ILE A 133 4.94 -0.55 -9.90
N ALA A 134 5.33 -0.52 -8.62
CA ALA A 134 6.66 -0.10 -8.20
C ALA A 134 7.06 -0.74 -6.87
N VAL A 135 8.34 -1.10 -6.75
CA VAL A 135 8.97 -1.60 -5.53
C VAL A 135 10.26 -0.84 -5.31
N SER A 136 10.42 -0.28 -4.12
CA SER A 136 11.65 0.37 -3.66
C SER A 136 12.05 -0.15 -2.28
N SER A 137 13.12 0.37 -1.71
CA SER A 137 13.49 0.10 -0.31
C SER A 137 12.44 0.61 0.69
N ASP A 138 11.74 1.68 0.36
CA ASP A 138 10.91 2.44 1.29
C ASP A 138 9.41 2.19 1.08
N TYR A 139 9.00 1.85 -0.16
CA TYR A 139 7.60 1.73 -0.53
C TYR A 139 7.37 0.57 -1.49
N ARG A 140 6.17 -0.03 -1.37
CA ARG A 140 5.56 -0.84 -2.42
C ARG A 140 4.32 -0.13 -2.93
N THR A 141 4.19 -0.01 -4.25
CA THR A 141 3.04 0.62 -4.88
C THR A 141 2.26 -0.42 -5.65
N ILE A 142 1.02 -0.60 -5.26
CA ILE A 142 0.13 -1.61 -5.83
C ILE A 142 -1.09 -0.96 -6.48
N ARG A 143 -1.57 -1.54 -7.58
CA ARG A 143 -2.82 -1.18 -8.25
C ARG A 143 -3.83 -2.29 -8.09
N ILE A 144 -5.00 -1.95 -7.59
CA ILE A 144 -6.11 -2.88 -7.34
C ILE A 144 -7.27 -2.47 -8.25
N PRO A 145 -7.73 -3.34 -9.17
CA PRO A 145 -8.91 -3.07 -9.98
C PRO A 145 -10.16 -3.05 -9.08
N LEU A 146 -11.06 -2.10 -9.34
CA LEU A 146 -12.31 -1.95 -8.61
C LEU A 146 -13.48 -1.85 -9.60
N GLU A 147 -14.61 -2.41 -9.21
CA GLU A 147 -15.86 -2.34 -9.95
C GLU A 147 -16.84 -1.35 -9.30
N GLU A 148 -17.83 -0.93 -10.06
CA GLU A 148 -18.95 -0.15 -9.51
C GLU A 148 -19.60 -0.88 -8.33
N GLY A 149 -19.79 -0.15 -7.23
CA GLY A 149 -20.36 -0.66 -5.99
C GLY A 149 -19.39 -1.36 -5.06
N ASP A 150 -18.11 -1.53 -5.40
CA ASP A 150 -17.09 -1.99 -4.46
C ASP A 150 -16.96 -0.99 -3.32
N LYS A 151 -16.99 -1.49 -2.10
CA LYS A 151 -17.07 -0.66 -0.90
C LYS A 151 -15.91 -0.86 0.07
N TRP A 152 -15.45 -2.08 0.20
CA TRP A 152 -14.37 -2.43 1.11
C TRP A 152 -13.25 -3.10 0.35
N VAL A 153 -12.03 -2.58 0.54
CA VAL A 153 -10.80 -3.18 0.03
C VAL A 153 -9.94 -3.49 1.24
N GLU A 154 -9.66 -4.76 1.48
CA GLU A 154 -8.75 -5.19 2.54
C GLU A 154 -7.45 -5.69 1.91
N VAL A 155 -6.34 -5.04 2.28
CA VAL A 155 -4.98 -5.42 1.89
C VAL A 155 -4.35 -6.11 3.08
N ILE A 156 -4.04 -7.39 2.97
CA ILE A 156 -3.45 -8.19 4.05
C ILE A 156 -1.95 -8.34 3.78
N GLY A 157 -1.14 -7.90 4.74
CA GLY A 157 0.30 -8.08 4.76
C GLY A 157 0.73 -9.20 5.69
N THR A 158 2.00 -9.23 6.04
CA THR A 158 2.56 -10.20 7.00
C THR A 158 2.99 -9.55 8.31
N TYR A 159 3.20 -8.24 8.31
CA TYR A 159 3.51 -7.50 9.53
C TYR A 159 3.04 -6.04 9.46
N VAL A 160 2.88 -5.47 10.65
CA VAL A 160 2.70 -4.04 10.87
C VAL A 160 3.69 -3.65 11.96
N ILE A 161 4.66 -2.80 11.64
CA ILE A 161 5.58 -2.29 12.63
C ILE A 161 5.06 -0.92 13.07
N PRO A 162 4.74 -0.73 14.35
CA PRO A 162 4.51 0.61 14.87
C PRO A 162 5.82 1.38 14.80
N GLU A 163 5.82 2.56 14.19
CA GLU A 163 6.90 3.51 14.41
C GLU A 163 6.98 3.80 15.91
N PHE A 164 7.90 3.14 16.58
CA PHE A 164 8.31 3.59 17.90
C PHE A 164 9.02 4.93 17.72
N GLY A 165 8.24 6.00 17.78
CA GLY A 165 8.72 7.35 17.57
C GLY A 165 9.97 7.60 18.40
N SER A 166 10.80 8.55 17.96
CA SER A 166 12.05 9.01 18.58
C SER A 166 11.98 9.15 20.11
N VAL A 167 10.79 9.33 20.67
CA VAL A 167 10.48 9.40 22.10
C VAL A 167 10.85 8.11 22.84
N VAL A 168 10.56 6.92 22.27
CA VAL A 168 10.89 5.65 22.93
C VAL A 168 12.40 5.43 22.98
N ILE A 169 13.11 5.81 21.93
CA ILE A 169 14.58 5.75 21.90
C ILE A 169 15.16 6.69 22.94
N ILE A 170 14.63 7.91 23.07
CA ILE A 170 15.05 8.89 24.08
C ILE A 170 14.80 8.34 25.49
N ILE A 171 13.61 7.78 25.74
CA ILE A 171 13.27 7.18 27.04
C ILE A 171 14.24 6.03 27.37
N LEU A 172 14.52 5.15 26.40
CA LEU A 172 15.46 4.05 26.58
C LEU A 172 16.88 4.54 26.90
N VAL A 173 17.37 5.54 26.15
CA VAL A 173 18.69 6.16 26.39
C VAL A 173 18.75 6.80 27.78
N VAL A 174 17.72 7.53 28.19
CA VAL A 174 17.66 8.14 29.51
C VAL A 174 17.60 7.08 30.61
N ALA A 175 16.82 6.02 30.44
CA ALA A 175 16.70 4.93 31.41
C ALA A 175 18.05 4.19 31.57
N VAL A 176 18.71 3.85 30.47
CA VAL A 176 20.04 3.17 30.50
C VAL A 176 21.10 4.07 31.09
N SER A 177 21.13 5.35 30.72
CA SER A 177 22.08 6.32 31.26
C SER A 177 21.88 6.51 32.77
N SER A 178 20.65 6.61 33.23
CA SER A 178 20.32 6.72 34.66
C SER A 178 20.75 5.49 35.44
N ALA A 179 20.54 4.28 34.90
CA ALA A 179 20.97 3.03 35.52
C ALA A 179 22.51 2.94 35.68
N ILE A 180 23.25 3.40 34.66
CA ILE A 180 24.72 3.44 34.69
C ILE A 180 25.22 4.41 35.76
N ILE A 181 24.64 5.61 35.86
CA ILE A 181 24.99 6.62 36.86
C ILE A 181 24.75 6.09 38.26
N VAL A 182 23.57 5.51 38.52
CA VAL A 182 23.20 4.94 39.83
C VAL A 182 24.10 3.76 40.20
N SER A 183 24.48 2.90 39.24
CA SER A 183 25.39 1.77 39.52
C SER A 183 26.80 2.24 39.88
N LYS A 184 27.30 3.29 39.22
CA LYS A 184 28.63 3.86 39.55
C LYS A 184 28.64 4.58 40.91
N SER A 185 27.54 5.22 41.28
CA SER A 185 27.45 5.94 42.56
C SER A 185 27.48 4.99 43.78
N LYS A 186 27.05 3.74 43.64
CA LYS A 186 27.09 2.71 44.69
C LYS A 186 28.51 2.11 44.92
N PHE A 187 29.43 2.28 43.98
CA PHE A 187 30.81 1.78 44.10
C PHE A 187 31.75 2.76 44.79
N SER A 188 31.29 3.93 45.20
CA SER A 188 32.10 4.93 45.94
C SER A 188 31.83 4.91 47.45
N VAL A 189 31.74 3.72 48.07
CA VAL A 189 31.62 3.59 49.54
C VAL A 189 32.89 2.97 50.11
N ARG A 190 33.78 3.88 50.57
CA ARG A 190 34.63 3.85 51.76
C ARG A 190 35.42 2.57 52.04
N TYR A 191 36.72 2.68 51.82
CA TYR A 191 37.70 2.16 52.80
C TYR A 191 38.09 3.32 53.73
N ASN A 192 37.71 3.17 54.98
CA ASN A 192 38.29 3.84 56.13
C ASN A 192 38.91 2.76 57.01
#